data_1695b425bc147b3e1ace5f7c373794bc
#
_entry.id   1695b425bc147b3e1ace5f7c373794bc
#
_cell.length_a   1.000
_cell.length_b   1.000
_cell.length_c   1.000
_cell.angle_alpha   90.00
_cell.angle_beta   90.00
_cell.angle_gamma   90.00
#
_symmetry.space_group_name_H-M   'P 1'
#
loop_
_entity.id
_entity.type
_entity.pdbx_description
1 polymer ?
#
loop_
_entity_poly.entity_id
_entity_poly.type
_entity_poly.pdbx_seq_one_letter_code
_entity_poly.pdbx_strand_id
1 'polypeptide(L)'
;DQLTSEWTRIPYQEQAYRRGWSTLRENLFAYLQADFSVGAVDVTANGYYHRNEGRGDWVPPYIVDVTNDGDAGHSELINGNTAIGGSALGQLYFVDRNGQQLSPIEGCQSALTFPYGGAGAEYDPGCYEQGAIPVGSYRHTHYDKQRIGFNADAIWYTQIGEFDNTMRFGLWWEDYERDESRDWHKITNSAVSFDFNNTPYWIQYDRTFPVDTLMYYVEDELDLGLARVRLGAKKFNVEIAKTDHFDSGNNLDVNTDSDTLFSAGLVAPLFVDGLEVFAGYGENFAAIKDAQLERDDADLRFIKPETADNIDVGFRYSSTGLNASITYYNIEFNDRIQFTSNETSTGIDFLEAAAGGYRNVGGIKSSGLEISADIMLTDELSLFTSITLSESEYIATIGGTGTQYDSLADAEAAIADENNPETSLVAIEGSTVIGTPDTMAVLSLDWSRDNYFAGISTKYVDSRFLDIYNASQVDDYIVSDLYIGGFIQNIGQGVDELEVRLTVNNLFDEDYASTIAPGAFWIGAPRAVALNARLSF
;
A
#
# COMPACT_ATOMS: atom_id res chain seq x y z
N ASP A 1 -11.78 -21.18 -8.44
CA ASP A 1 -12.33 -21.31 -9.79
C ASP A 1 -13.72 -21.92 -9.85
N GLN A 2 -14.24 -22.47 -8.75
CA GLN A 2 -15.61 -22.93 -8.64
C GLN A 2 -16.60 -21.75 -8.67
N LEU A 3 -16.20 -20.60 -8.16
CA LEU A 3 -16.97 -19.36 -8.14
C LEU A 3 -17.20 -18.82 -9.55
N THR A 4 -16.17 -18.77 -10.40
CA THR A 4 -16.24 -18.20 -11.75
C THR A 4 -17.10 -19.04 -12.69
N SER A 5 -17.06 -20.38 -12.57
CA SER A 5 -17.87 -21.26 -13.42
C SER A 5 -19.37 -21.21 -13.11
N GLU A 6 -19.73 -20.80 -11.89
CA GLU A 6 -21.14 -20.65 -11.48
C GLU A 6 -21.74 -19.30 -11.85
N TRP A 7 -20.91 -18.24 -11.93
CA TRP A 7 -21.41 -16.87 -12.08
C TRP A 7 -21.91 -16.55 -13.48
N THR A 8 -21.10 -16.81 -14.47
CA THR A 8 -21.45 -16.38 -15.82
C THR A 8 -21.81 -17.51 -16.74
N ARG A 9 -21.20 -18.69 -16.59
CA ARG A 9 -21.23 -19.80 -17.54
C ARG A 9 -20.84 -19.38 -18.97
N ILE A 10 -20.31 -18.17 -19.12
CA ILE A 10 -19.90 -17.56 -20.36
C ILE A 10 -18.45 -17.09 -20.19
N PRO A 11 -17.46 -17.78 -20.77
CA PRO A 11 -16.04 -17.56 -20.48
C PRO A 11 -15.56 -16.10 -20.66
N TYR A 12 -16.09 -15.38 -21.65
CA TYR A 12 -15.66 -14.01 -21.93
C TYR A 12 -16.12 -12.99 -20.86
N GLN A 13 -17.08 -13.32 -20.02
CA GLN A 13 -17.53 -12.47 -18.91
C GLN A 13 -16.78 -12.75 -17.62
N GLU A 14 -15.95 -13.78 -17.58
CA GLU A 14 -15.19 -14.12 -16.37
C GLU A 14 -13.97 -13.24 -16.21
N GLN A 15 -14.11 -12.11 -15.56
CA GLN A 15 -12.98 -11.25 -15.18
C GLN A 15 -11.96 -11.93 -14.27
N ALA A 16 -12.40 -12.91 -13.51
CA ALA A 16 -11.53 -13.73 -12.64
C ALA A 16 -10.91 -14.93 -13.38
N TYR A 17 -11.02 -15.01 -14.71
CA TYR A 17 -10.39 -16.06 -15.49
C TYR A 17 -8.85 -16.01 -15.35
N ARG A 18 -8.29 -17.06 -14.78
CA ARG A 18 -6.89 -17.10 -14.33
C ARG A 18 -5.86 -16.79 -15.42
N ARG A 19 -6.10 -17.19 -16.68
CA ARG A 19 -5.19 -16.89 -17.80
C ARG A 19 -5.19 -15.43 -18.21
N GLY A 20 -6.26 -14.70 -17.88
CA GLY A 20 -6.40 -13.28 -18.17
C GLY A 20 -5.75 -12.39 -17.12
N TRP A 21 -5.37 -12.96 -15.97
CA TRP A 21 -4.74 -12.25 -14.87
C TRP A 21 -3.33 -12.78 -14.68
N SER A 22 -2.44 -12.43 -15.59
CA SER A 22 -1.05 -12.82 -15.50
C SER A 22 -0.20 -11.63 -15.05
N THR A 23 0.90 -11.96 -14.41
CA THR A 23 1.95 -11.01 -14.07
C THR A 23 3.26 -11.62 -14.48
N LEU A 24 3.94 -10.99 -15.42
CA LEU A 24 5.32 -11.32 -15.78
C LEU A 24 6.23 -10.37 -15.03
N ARG A 25 7.32 -10.90 -14.48
CA ARG A 25 8.24 -10.09 -13.69
C ARG A 25 9.65 -10.63 -13.78
N GLU A 26 10.58 -9.78 -14.19
CA GLU A 26 12.01 -10.06 -14.20
C GLU A 26 12.71 -9.11 -13.23
N ASN A 27 13.58 -9.62 -12.38
CA ASN A 27 14.33 -8.83 -11.41
C ASN A 27 15.81 -9.14 -11.53
N LEU A 28 16.60 -8.08 -11.62
CA LEU A 28 18.05 -8.14 -11.49
C LEU A 28 18.48 -7.19 -10.37
N PHE A 29 19.14 -7.72 -9.35
CA PHE A 29 19.71 -6.93 -8.27
C PHE A 29 21.20 -7.26 -8.13
N ALA A 30 22.03 -6.22 -8.15
CA ALA A 30 23.45 -6.29 -7.88
C ALA A 30 23.81 -5.34 -6.73
N TYR A 31 24.65 -5.80 -5.83
CA TYR A 31 25.02 -5.07 -4.61
C TYR A 31 26.48 -5.32 -4.29
N LEU A 32 27.20 -4.25 -3.96
CA LEU A 32 28.59 -4.32 -3.49
C LEU A 32 28.74 -3.45 -2.24
N GLN A 33 29.29 -4.00 -1.17
CA GLN A 33 29.59 -3.28 0.06
C GLN A 33 31.08 -3.37 0.40
N ALA A 34 31.58 -2.30 0.98
CA ALA A 34 32.91 -2.23 1.56
C ALA A 34 32.83 -1.65 2.99
N ASP A 35 33.41 -2.34 3.94
CA ASP A 35 33.56 -1.93 5.33
C ASP A 35 35.04 -1.76 5.65
N PHE A 36 35.43 -0.59 6.16
CA PHE A 36 36.82 -0.31 6.49
C PHE A 36 36.93 0.76 7.57
N SER A 37 38.06 0.80 8.27
CA SER A 37 38.31 1.78 9.32
C SER A 37 39.52 2.64 8.95
N VAL A 38 39.44 3.94 9.22
CA VAL A 38 40.51 4.90 9.05
C VAL A 38 40.73 5.64 10.37
N GLY A 39 41.68 5.22 11.15
CA GLY A 39 41.90 5.75 12.50
C GLY A 39 40.73 5.44 13.43
N ALA A 40 40.08 6.48 13.95
CA ALA A 40 38.90 6.37 14.81
C ALA A 40 37.56 6.44 14.06
N VAL A 41 37.60 6.33 12.74
CA VAL A 41 36.40 6.40 11.88
C VAL A 41 36.15 5.05 11.21
N ASP A 42 35.01 4.47 11.45
CA ASP A 42 34.51 3.30 10.73
C ASP A 42 33.61 3.76 9.58
N VAL A 43 33.83 3.21 8.39
CA VAL A 43 33.11 3.57 7.18
C VAL A 43 32.48 2.32 6.58
N THR A 44 31.20 2.40 6.30
CA THR A 44 30.46 1.45 5.46
C THR A 44 29.99 2.16 4.19
N ALA A 45 30.38 1.67 3.03
CA ALA A 45 29.96 2.20 1.75
C ALA A 45 29.40 1.09 0.88
N ASN A 46 28.28 1.32 0.22
CA ASN A 46 27.71 0.36 -0.71
C ASN A 46 27.14 1.03 -1.96
N GLY A 47 27.22 0.30 -3.07
CA GLY A 47 26.57 0.66 -4.32
C GLY A 47 25.66 -0.47 -4.77
N TYR A 48 24.57 -0.11 -5.42
CA TYR A 48 23.60 -1.08 -5.92
C TYR A 48 23.04 -0.68 -7.29
N TYR A 49 22.63 -1.69 -8.02
CA TYR A 49 21.82 -1.57 -9.22
C TYR A 49 20.64 -2.51 -9.11
N HIS A 50 19.45 -2.03 -9.44
CA HIS A 50 18.23 -2.83 -9.46
C HIS A 50 17.43 -2.53 -10.73
N ARG A 51 17.09 -3.55 -11.50
CA ARG A 51 16.12 -3.48 -12.58
C ARG A 51 14.97 -4.41 -12.29
N ASN A 52 13.77 -3.93 -12.47
CA ASN A 52 12.54 -4.69 -12.35
C ASN A 52 11.64 -4.35 -13.54
N GLU A 53 11.58 -5.27 -14.51
CA GLU A 53 10.71 -5.11 -15.66
C GLU A 53 9.61 -6.16 -15.68
N GLY A 54 8.49 -5.81 -16.30
CA GLY A 54 7.38 -6.74 -16.37
C GLY A 54 6.11 -6.18 -16.96
N ARG A 55 5.05 -6.93 -16.72
CA ARG A 55 3.75 -6.64 -17.25
C ARG A 55 2.65 -7.22 -16.35
N GLY A 56 1.60 -6.44 -16.13
CA GLY A 56 0.34 -6.89 -15.55
C GLY A 56 -0.74 -6.99 -16.63
N ASP A 57 -1.49 -8.09 -16.62
CA ASP A 57 -2.50 -8.38 -17.66
C ASP A 57 -3.91 -8.38 -17.07
N TRP A 58 -4.89 -7.92 -17.87
CA TRP A 58 -6.30 -7.98 -17.54
C TRP A 58 -7.15 -8.23 -18.78
N VAL A 59 -8.27 -8.94 -18.60
CA VAL A 59 -9.21 -9.31 -19.70
C VAL A 59 -10.58 -8.69 -19.45
N PRO A 60 -10.81 -7.41 -19.82
CA PRO A 60 -12.13 -6.80 -19.71
C PRO A 60 -13.10 -7.38 -20.75
N PRO A 61 -14.39 -7.54 -20.36
CA PRO A 61 -15.43 -8.09 -21.26
C PRO A 61 -16.01 -7.05 -22.22
N TYR A 62 -15.17 -6.13 -22.71
CA TYR A 62 -15.54 -5.07 -23.65
C TYR A 62 -14.34 -4.63 -24.47
N ILE A 63 -14.61 -3.91 -25.56
CA ILE A 63 -13.62 -3.10 -26.26
C ILE A 63 -13.86 -1.64 -25.89
N VAL A 64 -12.80 -0.91 -25.58
CA VAL A 64 -12.88 0.54 -25.37
C VAL A 64 -13.08 1.22 -26.72
N ASP A 65 -14.12 2.03 -26.84
CA ASP A 65 -14.32 2.88 -28.00
C ASP A 65 -13.43 4.12 -27.87
N VAL A 66 -12.45 4.26 -28.76
CA VAL A 66 -11.39 5.27 -28.64
C VAL A 66 -11.26 6.09 -29.93
N THR A 67 -10.84 7.34 -29.77
CA THR A 67 -10.47 8.20 -30.89
C THR A 67 -9.30 9.12 -30.53
N ASN A 68 -8.46 9.41 -31.51
CA ASN A 68 -7.37 10.39 -31.41
C ASN A 68 -7.60 11.63 -32.30
N ASP A 69 -8.71 11.70 -33.03
CA ASP A 69 -9.07 12.82 -33.91
C ASP A 69 -10.30 13.62 -33.46
N GLY A 70 -10.96 13.17 -32.36
CA GLY A 70 -12.13 13.82 -31.79
C GLY A 70 -13.48 13.39 -32.37
N ASP A 71 -13.49 12.53 -33.42
CA ASP A 71 -14.69 11.95 -34.03
C ASP A 71 -15.07 10.63 -33.34
N ALA A 72 -16.14 9.98 -33.82
CA ALA A 72 -16.61 8.70 -33.28
C ALA A 72 -15.53 7.63 -33.39
N GLY A 73 -15.05 7.15 -32.20
CA GLY A 73 -13.82 6.40 -32.09
C GLY A 73 -13.84 4.98 -32.62
N HIS A 74 -15.00 4.30 -32.68
CA HIS A 74 -15.01 2.92 -33.13
C HIS A 74 -14.63 2.76 -34.61
N SER A 75 -14.46 3.86 -35.35
CA SER A 75 -13.87 3.84 -36.68
C SER A 75 -12.46 3.25 -36.71
N GLU A 76 -11.66 3.50 -35.72
CA GLU A 76 -10.32 2.90 -35.57
C GLU A 76 -10.43 1.39 -35.35
N LEU A 77 -11.37 0.95 -34.53
CA LEU A 77 -11.63 -0.46 -34.28
C LEU A 77 -12.09 -1.24 -35.52
N ILE A 78 -12.96 -0.62 -36.34
CA ILE A 78 -13.49 -1.23 -37.57
C ILE A 78 -12.41 -1.26 -38.65
N ASN A 79 -11.69 -0.18 -38.83
CA ASN A 79 -10.70 -0.02 -39.90
C ASN A 79 -9.38 -0.72 -39.60
N GLY A 80 -9.19 -1.26 -38.38
CA GLY A 80 -7.98 -1.95 -37.96
C GLY A 80 -6.78 -1.03 -37.69
N ASN A 81 -7.02 0.26 -37.54
CA ASN A 81 -6.00 1.22 -37.12
C ASN A 81 -5.71 1.08 -35.61
N THR A 82 -4.48 1.44 -35.21
CA THR A 82 -4.11 1.57 -33.81
C THR A 82 -4.28 3.03 -33.40
N ALA A 83 -5.16 3.32 -32.45
CA ALA A 83 -5.24 4.62 -31.80
C ALA A 83 -4.03 4.78 -30.86
N ILE A 84 -3.38 5.96 -30.85
CA ILE A 84 -2.24 6.28 -30.01
C ILE A 84 -2.63 7.48 -29.13
N GLY A 85 -2.65 7.28 -27.80
CA GLY A 85 -3.22 8.26 -26.89
C GLY A 85 -4.72 8.45 -27.13
N GLY A 86 -5.18 9.69 -27.10
CA GLY A 86 -6.57 10.03 -27.34
C GLY A 86 -7.49 9.77 -26.15
N SER A 87 -8.79 9.76 -26.40
CA SER A 87 -9.82 9.68 -25.37
C SER A 87 -10.70 8.44 -25.54
N ALA A 88 -11.05 7.82 -24.43
CA ALA A 88 -12.09 6.81 -24.37
C ALA A 88 -13.47 7.50 -24.51
N LEU A 89 -14.28 7.04 -25.44
CA LEU A 89 -15.65 7.55 -25.68
C LEU A 89 -16.72 6.66 -25.04
N GLY A 90 -16.38 5.41 -24.75
CA GLY A 90 -17.30 4.44 -24.17
C GLY A 90 -16.80 3.02 -24.28
N GLN A 91 -17.69 2.07 -24.08
CA GLN A 91 -17.40 0.65 -24.08
C GLN A 91 -18.36 -0.10 -24.97
N LEU A 92 -17.82 -1.01 -25.78
CA LEU A 92 -18.58 -1.88 -26.69
C LEU A 92 -18.57 -3.29 -26.11
N TYR A 93 -19.74 -3.81 -25.82
CA TYR A 93 -19.91 -5.16 -25.27
C TYR A 93 -20.31 -6.19 -26.35
N PHE A 94 -21.14 -5.77 -27.32
CA PHE A 94 -21.63 -6.63 -28.39
C PHE A 94 -21.64 -5.89 -29.73
N VAL A 95 -21.32 -6.66 -30.77
CA VAL A 95 -21.36 -6.19 -32.17
C VAL A 95 -22.19 -7.13 -33.02
N ASP A 96 -22.64 -6.65 -34.19
CA ASP A 96 -23.23 -7.47 -35.22
C ASP A 96 -22.15 -8.25 -36.02
N ARG A 97 -22.59 -9.02 -37.04
CA ARG A 97 -21.66 -9.79 -37.90
C ARG A 97 -20.76 -8.91 -38.78
N ASN A 98 -21.08 -7.63 -38.91
CA ASN A 98 -20.27 -6.66 -39.66
C ASN A 98 -19.33 -5.86 -38.74
N GLY A 99 -19.38 -6.12 -37.43
CA GLY A 99 -18.60 -5.39 -36.43
C GLY A 99 -19.23 -4.08 -35.96
N GLN A 100 -20.50 -3.82 -36.30
CA GLN A 100 -21.21 -2.63 -35.85
C GLN A 100 -21.66 -2.80 -34.40
N GLN A 101 -21.52 -1.74 -33.60
CA GLN A 101 -21.98 -1.71 -32.22
C GLN A 101 -23.47 -2.01 -32.12
N LEU A 102 -23.84 -2.84 -31.17
CA LEU A 102 -25.22 -3.12 -30.81
C LEU A 102 -25.56 -2.47 -29.48
N SER A 103 -26.80 -1.93 -29.41
CA SER A 103 -27.38 -1.47 -28.15
C SER A 103 -28.29 -2.56 -27.57
N PRO A 104 -28.43 -2.63 -26.24
CA PRO A 104 -29.40 -3.53 -25.61
C PRO A 104 -30.84 -3.24 -26.10
N ILE A 105 -31.69 -4.26 -26.08
CA ILE A 105 -33.12 -4.13 -26.34
C ILE A 105 -33.71 -3.15 -25.33
N GLU A 106 -34.45 -2.17 -25.81
CA GLU A 106 -35.07 -1.12 -24.99
C GLU A 106 -35.95 -1.73 -23.88
N GLY A 107 -35.69 -1.31 -22.63
CA GLY A 107 -36.43 -1.79 -21.45
C GLY A 107 -36.04 -3.18 -20.95
N CYS A 108 -35.03 -3.82 -21.56
CA CYS A 108 -34.51 -5.08 -21.04
C CYS A 108 -33.90 -4.88 -19.65
N GLN A 109 -34.21 -5.79 -18.73
CA GLN A 109 -33.59 -5.85 -17.39
C GLN A 109 -32.57 -6.97 -17.39
N SER A 110 -31.36 -6.66 -16.95
CA SER A 110 -30.30 -7.67 -16.80
C SER A 110 -30.70 -8.75 -15.80
N ALA A 111 -30.51 -10.00 -16.18
CA ALA A 111 -30.67 -11.16 -15.31
C ALA A 111 -29.36 -11.59 -14.66
N LEU A 112 -28.25 -10.88 -14.92
CA LEU A 112 -26.94 -11.18 -14.37
C LEU A 112 -26.92 -10.90 -12.87
N THR A 113 -26.24 -11.77 -12.16
CA THR A 113 -25.99 -11.67 -10.72
C THR A 113 -24.53 -11.31 -10.47
N PHE A 114 -24.15 -11.21 -9.20
CA PHE A 114 -22.77 -10.95 -8.83
C PHE A 114 -21.76 -11.85 -9.63
N PRO A 115 -20.60 -11.33 -10.10
CA PRO A 115 -20.05 -10.02 -9.78
C PRO A 115 -20.69 -8.86 -10.55
N TYR A 116 -21.52 -9.15 -11.51
CA TYR A 116 -22.20 -8.17 -12.36
C TYR A 116 -23.58 -7.79 -11.80
N GLY A 117 -23.86 -8.10 -10.56
CA GLY A 117 -25.11 -7.78 -9.89
C GLY A 117 -25.38 -6.29 -9.91
N GLY A 118 -26.54 -5.90 -10.46
CA GLY A 118 -26.86 -4.50 -10.72
C GLY A 118 -26.20 -3.95 -11.99
N ALA A 119 -25.42 -4.74 -12.72
CA ALA A 119 -24.94 -4.38 -14.04
C ALA A 119 -26.13 -4.14 -14.98
N GLY A 120 -25.98 -3.16 -15.85
CA GLY A 120 -27.03 -2.78 -16.82
C GLY A 120 -27.27 -3.85 -17.88
N ALA A 121 -28.26 -3.57 -18.72
CA ALA A 121 -28.62 -4.43 -19.84
C ALA A 121 -27.48 -4.60 -20.87
N GLU A 122 -26.53 -3.67 -20.89
CA GLU A 122 -25.35 -3.68 -21.76
C GLU A 122 -24.42 -4.88 -21.51
N TYR A 123 -24.39 -5.42 -20.30
CA TYR A 123 -23.57 -6.59 -19.93
C TYR A 123 -24.28 -7.93 -20.21
N ASP A 124 -25.60 -7.92 -20.31
CA ASP A 124 -26.38 -9.14 -20.39
C ASP A 124 -26.60 -9.59 -21.84
N PRO A 125 -26.01 -10.71 -22.29
CA PRO A 125 -26.27 -11.24 -23.63
C PRO A 125 -27.75 -11.54 -23.87
N GLY A 126 -28.55 -11.78 -22.83
CA GLY A 126 -29.99 -11.96 -22.90
C GLY A 126 -30.74 -10.69 -23.30
N CYS A 127 -30.11 -9.53 -23.19
CA CYS A 127 -30.68 -8.23 -23.61
C CYS A 127 -30.35 -7.85 -25.05
N TYR A 128 -29.76 -8.73 -25.85
CA TYR A 128 -29.44 -8.44 -27.24
C TYR A 128 -30.20 -9.38 -28.18
N GLU A 129 -30.36 -8.96 -29.44
CA GLU A 129 -30.96 -9.78 -30.47
C GLU A 129 -30.15 -11.03 -30.77
N GLN A 130 -30.78 -12.08 -31.25
CA GLN A 130 -30.12 -13.32 -31.59
C GLN A 130 -29.06 -13.10 -32.69
N GLY A 131 -27.81 -13.47 -32.39
CA GLY A 131 -26.67 -13.32 -33.28
C GLY A 131 -25.75 -12.16 -32.93
N ALA A 132 -25.98 -11.47 -31.83
CA ALA A 132 -25.04 -10.56 -31.24
C ALA A 132 -23.74 -11.31 -30.86
N ILE A 133 -22.61 -10.71 -31.20
CA ILE A 133 -21.27 -11.27 -30.96
C ILE A 133 -20.63 -10.50 -29.81
N PRO A 134 -20.31 -11.15 -28.70
CA PRO A 134 -19.61 -10.51 -27.60
C PRO A 134 -18.19 -10.13 -28.01
N VAL A 135 -17.71 -8.98 -27.53
CA VAL A 135 -16.34 -8.51 -27.73
C VAL A 135 -15.63 -8.39 -26.40
N GLY A 136 -14.32 -8.38 -26.42
CA GLY A 136 -13.50 -8.23 -25.23
C GLY A 136 -12.09 -7.78 -25.59
N SER A 137 -11.37 -7.35 -24.60
CA SER A 137 -9.98 -6.90 -24.74
C SER A 137 -9.05 -7.73 -23.87
N TYR A 138 -7.78 -7.71 -24.27
CA TYR A 138 -6.67 -8.12 -23.43
C TYR A 138 -5.78 -6.90 -23.23
N ARG A 139 -5.72 -6.39 -22.00
CA ARG A 139 -4.98 -5.19 -21.64
C ARG A 139 -3.67 -5.59 -21.01
N HIS A 140 -2.58 -4.98 -21.45
CA HIS A 140 -1.27 -5.11 -20.88
C HIS A 140 -0.83 -3.76 -20.28
N THR A 141 -0.36 -3.77 -19.05
CA THR A 141 0.32 -2.64 -18.44
C THR A 141 1.76 -3.03 -18.23
N HIS A 142 2.65 -2.46 -19.04
CA HIS A 142 4.08 -2.70 -19.03
C HIS A 142 4.77 -1.74 -18.08
N TYR A 143 5.86 -2.19 -17.45
CA TYR A 143 6.74 -1.33 -16.68
C TYR A 143 8.20 -1.82 -16.80
N ASP A 144 9.13 -0.86 -16.81
CA ASP A 144 10.56 -1.07 -16.62
C ASP A 144 11.01 -0.06 -15.56
N LYS A 145 11.53 -0.56 -14.43
CA LYS A 145 11.99 0.23 -13.30
C LYS A 145 13.47 -0.02 -13.12
N GLN A 146 14.26 1.02 -13.26
CA GLN A 146 15.70 0.96 -13.08
C GLN A 146 16.11 1.91 -11.97
N ARG A 147 17.04 1.47 -11.13
CA ARG A 147 17.65 2.32 -10.12
C ARG A 147 19.12 1.99 -9.94
N ILE A 148 19.91 3.01 -9.79
CA ILE A 148 21.29 2.93 -9.37
C ILE A 148 21.45 3.80 -8.14
N GLY A 149 22.11 3.30 -7.12
CA GLY A 149 22.25 4.06 -5.88
C GLY A 149 23.55 3.78 -5.16
N PHE A 150 23.87 4.68 -4.27
CA PHE A 150 25.05 4.64 -3.44
C PHE A 150 24.71 5.12 -2.02
N ASN A 151 25.16 4.38 -1.00
CA ASN A 151 25.11 4.78 0.39
C ASN A 151 26.52 4.83 0.96
N ALA A 152 26.78 5.80 1.82
CA ALA A 152 27.99 5.84 2.63
C ALA A 152 27.65 6.34 4.04
N ASP A 153 28.08 5.59 5.05
CA ASP A 153 27.94 5.90 6.45
C ASP A 153 29.31 5.91 7.11
N ALA A 154 29.56 6.89 7.95
CA ALA A 154 30.79 7.00 8.73
C ALA A 154 30.47 7.20 10.21
N ILE A 155 31.11 6.44 11.07
CA ILE A 155 31.00 6.54 12.52
C ILE A 155 32.34 6.97 13.07
N TRP A 156 32.36 8.12 13.72
CA TRP A 156 33.55 8.68 14.33
C TRP A 156 33.47 8.61 15.85
N TYR A 157 34.35 7.82 16.46
CA TYR A 157 34.49 7.69 17.91
C TYR A 157 35.46 8.74 18.43
N THR A 158 35.01 9.56 19.37
CA THR A 158 35.77 10.65 19.95
C THR A 158 35.40 10.85 21.41
N GLN A 159 35.98 11.85 22.06
CA GLN A 159 35.69 12.23 23.44
C GLN A 159 35.51 13.73 23.56
N ILE A 160 34.54 14.15 24.35
CA ILE A 160 34.29 15.55 24.72
C ILE A 160 34.55 15.68 26.23
N GLY A 161 35.75 16.16 26.60
CA GLY A 161 36.20 16.12 27.98
C GLY A 161 36.44 14.68 28.46
N GLU A 162 35.67 14.22 29.46
CA GLU A 162 35.71 12.86 29.99
C GLU A 162 34.59 11.95 29.45
N PHE A 163 33.76 12.47 28.54
CA PHE A 163 32.60 11.77 28.02
C PHE A 163 32.89 11.16 26.64
N ASP A 164 32.45 9.93 26.46
CA ASP A 164 32.52 9.26 25.17
C ASP A 164 31.48 9.88 24.20
N ASN A 165 31.94 10.17 22.99
CA ASN A 165 31.13 10.79 21.96
C ASN A 165 31.19 10.01 20.66
N THR A 166 30.05 9.81 20.01
CA THR A 166 29.94 9.11 18.74
C THR A 166 29.20 9.97 17.74
N MET A 167 29.92 10.43 16.71
CA MET A 167 29.32 11.16 15.59
C MET A 167 29.06 10.20 14.43
N ARG A 168 27.89 10.34 13.80
CA ARG A 168 27.50 9.58 12.62
C ARG A 168 27.19 10.54 11.49
N PHE A 169 27.66 10.20 10.30
CA PHE A 169 27.42 10.95 9.06
C PHE A 169 26.94 9.96 8.00
N GLY A 170 25.97 10.34 7.23
CA GLY A 170 25.52 9.52 6.13
C GLY A 170 25.14 10.30 4.90
N LEU A 171 25.28 9.63 3.79
CA LEU A 171 24.89 10.09 2.46
C LEU A 171 24.18 8.95 1.74
N TRP A 172 23.04 9.23 1.13
CA TRP A 172 22.37 8.35 0.18
C TRP A 172 22.06 9.13 -1.09
N TRP A 173 22.46 8.56 -2.22
CA TRP A 173 22.10 9.05 -3.53
C TRP A 173 21.47 7.93 -4.34
N GLU A 174 20.36 8.22 -5.06
CA GLU A 174 19.70 7.29 -5.97
C GLU A 174 19.21 8.04 -7.20
N ASP A 175 19.50 7.49 -8.37
CA ASP A 175 18.87 7.79 -9.65
C ASP A 175 17.92 6.64 -9.97
N TYR A 176 16.63 6.95 -10.07
CA TYR A 176 15.56 6.00 -10.35
C TYR A 176 14.74 6.48 -11.55
N GLU A 177 14.45 5.56 -12.45
CA GLU A 177 13.57 5.79 -13.59
C GLU A 177 12.55 4.67 -13.71
N ARG A 178 11.29 5.03 -13.97
CA ARG A 178 10.22 4.10 -14.31
C ARG A 178 9.62 4.47 -15.65
N ASP A 179 9.75 3.57 -16.63
CA ASP A 179 8.96 3.60 -17.85
C ASP A 179 7.68 2.80 -17.65
N GLU A 180 6.55 3.34 -18.13
CA GLU A 180 5.26 2.69 -18.06
C GLU A 180 4.46 2.94 -19.34
N SER A 181 3.93 1.86 -19.93
CA SER A 181 3.05 1.94 -21.09
C SER A 181 1.88 0.97 -20.96
N ARG A 182 0.78 1.28 -21.65
CA ARG A 182 -0.41 0.42 -21.65
C ARG A 182 -0.94 0.24 -23.05
N ASP A 183 -1.12 -1.02 -23.45
CA ASP A 183 -1.72 -1.39 -24.70
C ASP A 183 -2.94 -2.30 -24.53
N TRP A 184 -3.84 -2.21 -25.52
CA TRP A 184 -5.09 -2.95 -25.54
C TRP A 184 -5.21 -3.74 -26.83
N HIS A 185 -5.45 -5.04 -26.69
CA HIS A 185 -5.57 -5.97 -27.79
C HIS A 185 -6.99 -6.48 -27.90
N LYS A 186 -7.48 -6.62 -29.11
CA LYS A 186 -8.80 -7.18 -29.37
C LYS A 186 -8.76 -8.70 -29.22
N ILE A 187 -9.67 -9.26 -28.42
CA ILE A 187 -9.89 -10.70 -28.38
C ILE A 187 -10.59 -11.12 -29.68
N THR A 188 -10.05 -12.13 -30.34
CA THR A 188 -10.49 -12.54 -31.69
C THR A 188 -11.94 -13.05 -31.68
N ASN A 189 -12.31 -13.86 -30.67
CA ASN A 189 -13.67 -14.35 -30.47
C ASN A 189 -13.88 -14.70 -28.99
N SER A 190 -14.43 -13.76 -28.23
CA SER A 190 -14.65 -13.92 -26.81
C SER A 190 -15.67 -15.01 -26.43
N ALA A 191 -16.49 -15.46 -27.37
CA ALA A 191 -17.43 -16.57 -27.13
C ALA A 191 -16.75 -17.94 -27.05
N VAL A 192 -15.53 -18.09 -27.58
CA VAL A 192 -14.85 -19.38 -27.68
C VAL A 192 -13.47 -19.41 -27.02
N SER A 193 -12.73 -18.30 -26.99
CA SER A 193 -11.38 -18.24 -26.41
C SER A 193 -10.99 -16.83 -26.00
N PHE A 194 -9.83 -16.75 -25.31
CA PHE A 194 -9.15 -15.49 -24.99
C PHE A 194 -7.96 -15.22 -25.92
N ASP A 195 -7.92 -15.83 -27.10
CA ASP A 195 -6.91 -15.54 -28.11
C ASP A 195 -7.09 -14.10 -28.62
N PHE A 196 -6.02 -13.35 -28.65
CA PHE A 196 -6.06 -11.92 -28.97
C PHE A 196 -5.17 -11.59 -30.18
N ASN A 197 -5.45 -10.44 -30.77
CA ASN A 197 -4.68 -9.90 -31.87
C ASN A 197 -3.35 -9.34 -31.36
N ASN A 198 -2.22 -9.70 -31.94
CA ASN A 198 -0.91 -9.21 -31.50
C ASN A 198 -0.71 -7.71 -31.77
N THR A 199 -1.44 -7.14 -32.75
CA THR A 199 -1.43 -5.69 -32.98
C THR A 199 -2.44 -5.05 -32.04
N PRO A 200 -2.04 -4.11 -31.15
CA PRO A 200 -2.98 -3.41 -30.31
C PRO A 200 -3.93 -2.54 -31.14
N TYR A 201 -5.16 -2.43 -30.70
CA TYR A 201 -6.08 -1.46 -31.27
C TYR A 201 -5.94 -0.09 -30.59
N TRP A 202 -5.36 -0.05 -29.38
CA TRP A 202 -5.12 1.16 -28.63
C TRP A 202 -3.84 1.07 -27.82
N ILE A 203 -2.99 2.09 -27.92
CA ILE A 203 -1.88 2.35 -26.99
C ILE A 203 -2.29 3.56 -26.18
N GLN A 204 -2.70 3.31 -24.93
CA GLN A 204 -3.40 4.29 -24.10
C GLN A 204 -2.47 5.39 -23.62
N TYR A 205 -1.30 5.01 -23.13
CA TYR A 205 -0.26 5.93 -22.66
C TYR A 205 1.13 5.31 -22.79
N ASP A 206 2.12 6.18 -22.82
CA ASP A 206 3.54 5.86 -22.76
C ASP A 206 4.23 7.00 -22.00
N ARG A 207 4.82 6.69 -20.84
CA ARG A 207 5.28 7.67 -19.85
C ARG A 207 6.58 7.25 -19.20
N THR A 208 7.42 8.23 -18.86
CA THR A 208 8.65 8.05 -18.09
C THR A 208 8.60 8.90 -16.82
N PHE A 209 9.01 8.33 -15.70
CA PHE A 209 9.04 8.98 -14.38
C PHE A 209 10.45 8.90 -13.81
N PRO A 210 11.32 9.89 -14.08
CA PRO A 210 12.62 10.00 -13.43
C PRO A 210 12.48 10.55 -12.01
N VAL A 211 13.29 10.04 -11.09
CA VAL A 211 13.38 10.51 -9.69
C VAL A 211 14.84 10.55 -9.27
N ASP A 212 15.34 11.74 -9.00
CA ASP A 212 16.66 11.96 -8.43
C ASP A 212 16.55 12.22 -6.93
N THR A 213 17.30 11.47 -6.13
CA THR A 213 17.28 11.59 -4.67
C THR A 213 18.67 11.75 -4.11
N LEU A 214 18.83 12.75 -3.24
CA LEU A 214 20.02 12.93 -2.42
C LEU A 214 19.60 13.15 -0.96
N MET A 215 20.00 12.27 -0.06
CA MET A 215 19.82 12.44 1.38
C MET A 215 21.17 12.52 2.07
N TYR A 216 21.28 13.39 3.07
CA TYR A 216 22.44 13.45 3.95
C TYR A 216 21.99 13.73 5.38
N TYR A 217 22.77 13.21 6.32
CA TYR A 217 22.50 13.40 7.74
C TYR A 217 23.77 13.53 8.57
N VAL A 218 23.61 14.12 9.75
CA VAL A 218 24.56 14.11 10.83
C VAL A 218 23.83 13.79 12.12
N GLU A 219 24.43 12.95 12.95
CA GLU A 219 23.92 12.59 14.28
C GLU A 219 25.10 12.59 15.26
N ASP A 220 24.85 13.09 16.45
CA ASP A 220 25.81 13.13 17.56
C ASP A 220 25.21 12.48 18.79
N GLU A 221 25.92 11.51 19.37
CA GLU A 221 25.54 10.81 20.59
C GLU A 221 26.62 11.01 21.65
N LEU A 222 26.24 11.64 22.76
CA LEU A 222 27.11 11.93 23.90
C LEU A 222 26.68 11.05 25.08
N ASP A 223 27.61 10.21 25.58
CA ASP A 223 27.42 9.42 26.80
C ASP A 223 27.96 10.21 28.03
N LEU A 224 27.03 10.69 28.83
CA LEU A 224 27.30 11.46 30.05
C LEU A 224 27.49 10.55 31.28
N GLY A 225 27.48 9.23 31.11
CA GLY A 225 27.55 8.25 32.21
C GLY A 225 26.23 8.09 32.98
N LEU A 226 25.51 9.20 33.21
CA LEU A 226 24.17 9.21 33.83
C LEU A 226 23.04 9.14 32.79
N ALA A 227 23.32 9.52 31.55
CA ALA A 227 22.36 9.53 30.46
C ALA A 227 23.12 9.57 29.13
N ARG A 228 22.51 9.03 28.10
CA ARG A 228 22.93 9.23 26.70
C ARG A 228 21.99 10.20 26.03
N VAL A 229 22.55 11.21 25.38
CA VAL A 229 21.83 12.22 24.61
C VAL A 229 22.22 12.08 23.16
N ARG A 230 21.23 12.08 22.27
CA ARG A 230 21.41 12.01 20.83
C ARG A 230 20.73 13.19 20.16
N LEU A 231 21.44 13.85 19.24
CA LEU A 231 20.89 14.92 18.40
C LEU A 231 21.20 14.61 16.95
N GLY A 232 20.23 14.82 16.08
CA GLY A 232 20.38 14.55 14.67
C GLY A 232 19.74 15.62 13.79
N ALA A 233 20.27 15.74 12.59
CA ALA A 233 19.68 16.52 11.50
C ALA A 233 19.86 15.77 10.19
N LYS A 234 18.80 15.69 9.38
CA LYS A 234 18.82 15.08 8.03
C LYS A 234 18.08 15.96 7.04
N LYS A 235 18.44 15.83 5.77
CA LYS A 235 17.75 16.51 4.68
C LYS A 235 17.67 15.61 3.45
N PHE A 236 16.52 15.65 2.78
CA PHE A 236 16.29 15.03 1.49
C PHE A 236 16.15 16.12 0.43
N ASN A 237 16.82 15.93 -0.68
CA ASN A 237 16.56 16.65 -1.91
C ASN A 237 16.01 15.61 -2.90
N VAL A 238 14.79 15.81 -3.38
CA VAL A 238 14.09 14.86 -4.25
C VAL A 238 13.42 15.61 -5.38
N GLU A 239 13.90 15.37 -6.59
CA GLU A 239 13.29 15.87 -7.81
C GLU A 239 12.56 14.71 -8.50
N ILE A 240 11.31 14.94 -8.87
CA ILE A 240 10.49 13.95 -9.55
C ILE A 240 9.80 14.59 -10.75
N ALA A 241 9.81 13.88 -11.88
CA ALA A 241 9.14 14.37 -13.08
C ALA A 241 8.28 13.29 -13.74
N LYS A 242 7.39 13.72 -14.62
CA LYS A 242 6.67 12.90 -15.57
C LYS A 242 6.89 13.44 -16.97
N THR A 243 7.30 12.57 -17.87
CA THR A 243 7.30 12.82 -19.32
C THR A 243 6.21 11.96 -19.97
N ASP A 244 5.21 12.59 -20.54
CA ASP A 244 4.20 11.93 -21.38
C ASP A 244 4.68 12.00 -22.84
N HIS A 245 4.90 10.82 -23.47
CA HIS A 245 5.44 10.73 -24.84
C HIS A 245 4.37 11.02 -25.91
N PHE A 246 3.09 11.07 -25.54
CA PHE A 246 2.00 11.37 -26.45
C PHE A 246 1.52 12.81 -26.36
N ASP A 247 1.50 13.40 -25.16
CA ASP A 247 1.09 14.77 -24.94
C ASP A 247 2.05 15.50 -23.97
N SER A 248 2.92 16.31 -24.50
CA SER A 248 3.84 17.13 -23.70
C SER A 248 3.14 18.15 -22.78
N GLY A 249 1.84 18.41 -22.98
CA GLY A 249 1.04 19.24 -22.09
C GLY A 249 0.83 18.61 -20.72
N ASN A 250 0.95 17.28 -20.63
CA ASN A 250 0.84 16.49 -19.41
C ASN A 250 2.18 16.32 -18.67
N ASN A 251 3.27 16.89 -19.19
CA ASN A 251 4.56 16.83 -18.50
C ASN A 251 4.52 17.61 -17.19
N LEU A 252 5.08 17.00 -16.16
CA LEU A 252 5.19 17.58 -14.82
C LEU A 252 6.63 17.54 -14.35
N ASP A 253 7.00 18.53 -13.56
CA ASP A 253 8.26 18.61 -12.84
C ASP A 253 7.93 19.12 -11.43
N VAL A 254 8.21 18.31 -10.42
CA VAL A 254 7.80 18.56 -9.04
C VAL A 254 9.02 18.43 -8.13
N ASN A 255 9.34 19.51 -7.44
CA ASN A 255 10.31 19.48 -6.37
C ASN A 255 9.61 19.02 -5.08
N THR A 256 10.14 17.97 -4.48
CA THR A 256 9.61 17.37 -3.25
C THR A 256 10.70 17.27 -2.17
N ASP A 257 11.53 18.32 -2.05
CA ASP A 257 12.56 18.42 -1.02
C ASP A 257 11.94 18.46 0.38
N SER A 258 12.63 17.87 1.36
CA SER A 258 12.29 18.11 2.76
C SER A 258 12.84 19.45 3.25
N ASP A 259 12.27 19.98 4.32
CA ASP A 259 13.00 20.87 5.22
C ASP A 259 14.17 20.12 5.89
N THR A 260 15.00 20.82 6.65
CA THR A 260 15.96 20.13 7.52
C THR A 260 15.19 19.51 8.69
N LEU A 261 15.22 18.19 8.77
CA LEU A 261 14.49 17.40 9.75
C LEU A 261 15.38 17.15 10.97
N PHE A 262 14.89 17.51 12.15
CA PHE A 262 15.61 17.36 13.40
C PHE A 262 15.16 16.14 14.18
N SER A 263 16.07 15.60 14.97
CA SER A 263 15.77 14.56 15.95
C SER A 263 16.53 14.80 17.24
N ALA A 264 15.93 14.42 18.36
CA ALA A 264 16.54 14.44 19.67
C ALA A 264 16.14 13.21 20.48
N GLY A 265 17.06 12.62 21.22
CA GLY A 265 16.82 11.45 22.04
C GLY A 265 17.55 11.52 23.37
N LEU A 266 16.92 10.97 24.39
CA LEU A 266 17.49 10.81 25.73
C LEU A 266 17.22 9.39 26.22
N VAL A 267 18.22 8.73 26.78
CA VAL A 267 18.05 7.48 27.53
C VAL A 267 18.85 7.61 28.82
N ALA A 268 18.23 7.31 29.95
CA ALA A 268 18.88 7.35 31.24
C ALA A 268 18.53 6.13 32.10
N PRO A 269 19.51 5.40 32.63
CA PRO A 269 19.26 4.36 33.61
C PRO A 269 18.74 5.00 34.91
N LEU A 270 17.83 4.31 35.56
CA LEU A 270 17.27 4.72 36.85
C LEU A 270 17.89 3.93 37.99
N PHE A 271 17.49 4.24 39.22
CA PHE A 271 18.03 3.65 40.46
C PHE A 271 17.68 2.16 40.66
N VAL A 272 16.92 1.55 39.75
CA VAL A 272 16.66 0.11 39.71
C VAL A 272 17.44 -0.49 38.56
N ASP A 273 18.24 -1.50 38.81
CA ASP A 273 19.02 -2.19 37.78
C ASP A 273 18.10 -2.71 36.67
N GLY A 274 18.47 -2.42 35.43
CA GLY A 274 17.69 -2.78 34.25
C GLY A 274 16.53 -1.85 33.93
N LEU A 275 16.22 -0.85 34.76
CA LEU A 275 15.18 0.14 34.49
C LEU A 275 15.77 1.40 33.85
N GLU A 276 15.24 1.79 32.70
CA GLU A 276 15.61 3.00 31.98
C GLU A 276 14.39 3.85 31.66
N VAL A 277 14.56 5.17 31.64
CA VAL A 277 13.64 6.11 31.04
C VAL A 277 14.19 6.55 29.70
N PHE A 278 13.31 6.77 28.74
CA PHE A 278 13.67 7.33 27.44
C PHE A 278 12.67 8.40 27.01
N ALA A 279 13.17 9.32 26.19
CA ALA A 279 12.34 10.30 25.48
C ALA A 279 12.94 10.52 24.09
N GLY A 280 12.09 10.69 23.09
CA GLY A 280 12.46 10.95 21.71
C GLY A 280 11.58 12.02 21.09
N TYR A 281 12.18 12.81 20.22
CA TYR A 281 11.51 13.68 19.26
C TYR A 281 12.09 13.43 17.88
N GLY A 282 11.26 13.43 16.85
CA GLY A 282 11.71 13.27 15.48
C GLY A 282 10.75 13.86 14.47
N GLU A 283 11.32 14.60 13.52
CA GLU A 283 10.64 15.08 12.33
C GLU A 283 10.82 14.08 11.19
N ASN A 284 9.75 13.76 10.49
CA ASN A 284 9.70 12.80 9.40
C ASN A 284 9.12 13.44 8.14
N PHE A 285 9.43 12.82 7.01
CA PHE A 285 9.10 13.30 5.70
C PHE A 285 8.79 12.11 4.78
N ALA A 286 7.79 12.27 3.90
CA ALA A 286 7.54 11.36 2.80
C ALA A 286 7.42 12.16 1.50
N ALA A 287 8.35 11.89 0.58
CA ALA A 287 8.34 12.50 -0.75
C ALA A 287 7.08 12.11 -1.53
N ILE A 288 6.69 12.97 -2.47
CA ILE A 288 5.69 12.64 -3.49
C ILE A 288 6.19 11.44 -4.29
N LYS A 289 5.31 10.48 -4.57
CA LYS A 289 5.65 9.25 -5.30
C LYS A 289 5.36 9.40 -6.78
N ASP A 290 6.15 8.73 -7.61
CA ASP A 290 5.94 8.63 -9.05
C ASP A 290 4.51 8.15 -9.41
N ALA A 291 3.95 7.21 -8.65
CA ALA A 291 2.57 6.75 -8.83
C ALA A 291 1.50 7.85 -8.66
N GLN A 292 1.79 8.91 -7.91
CA GLN A 292 0.86 10.03 -7.76
C GLN A 292 0.84 10.93 -9.01
N LEU A 293 1.92 10.91 -9.81
CA LEU A 293 2.03 11.67 -11.06
C LEU A 293 1.40 10.95 -12.26
N GLU A 294 0.94 9.72 -12.12
CA GLU A 294 0.29 8.96 -13.20
C GLU A 294 -0.97 9.66 -13.74
N ARG A 295 -1.63 10.46 -12.91
CA ARG A 295 -2.84 11.19 -13.30
C ARG A 295 -2.50 12.46 -14.08
N ASP A 296 -3.35 12.80 -15.06
CA ASP A 296 -3.25 14.03 -15.85
C ASP A 296 -4.03 15.14 -15.15
N ASP A 297 -3.54 15.55 -13.97
CA ASP A 297 -4.14 16.60 -13.15
C ASP A 297 -3.13 17.76 -12.99
N ALA A 298 -3.52 18.95 -13.43
CA ALA A 298 -2.67 20.14 -13.35
C ALA A 298 -2.40 20.58 -11.90
N ASP A 299 -3.27 20.20 -10.95
CA ASP A 299 -3.12 20.54 -9.54
C ASP A 299 -1.99 19.77 -8.85
N LEU A 300 -1.50 18.69 -9.46
CA LEU A 300 -0.32 17.95 -8.99
C LEU A 300 0.94 18.82 -8.90
N ARG A 301 1.00 19.94 -9.61
CA ARG A 301 2.09 20.92 -9.50
C ARG A 301 2.15 21.64 -8.15
N PHE A 302 1.08 21.59 -7.37
CA PHE A 302 0.93 22.28 -6.08
C PHE A 302 0.89 21.32 -4.89
N ILE A 303 0.97 20.02 -5.17
CA ILE A 303 1.01 19.02 -4.11
C ILE A 303 2.29 19.18 -3.27
N LYS A 304 2.16 19.06 -1.97
CA LYS A 304 3.28 19.12 -1.02
C LYS A 304 3.62 17.74 -0.51
N PRO A 305 4.90 17.49 -0.18
CA PRO A 305 5.26 16.26 0.52
C PRO A 305 4.60 16.18 1.90
N GLU A 306 4.39 14.96 2.35
CA GLU A 306 3.83 14.69 3.67
C GLU A 306 4.89 14.84 4.75
N THR A 307 4.54 15.40 5.90
CA THR A 307 5.44 15.55 7.04
C THR A 307 4.81 15.00 8.31
N ALA A 308 5.63 14.58 9.28
CA ALA A 308 5.15 14.17 10.58
C ALA A 308 6.15 14.51 11.67
N ASP A 309 5.61 14.99 12.80
CA ASP A 309 6.33 15.17 14.05
C ASP A 309 5.91 14.08 15.03
N ASN A 310 6.88 13.44 15.68
CA ASN A 310 6.57 12.47 16.72
C ASN A 310 7.34 12.74 18.02
N ILE A 311 6.68 12.48 19.13
CA ILE A 311 7.22 12.50 20.48
C ILE A 311 6.92 11.16 21.12
N ASP A 312 7.95 10.53 21.68
CA ASP A 312 7.87 9.30 22.44
C ASP A 312 8.48 9.51 23.83
N VAL A 313 7.80 9.07 24.87
CA VAL A 313 8.32 9.08 26.24
C VAL A 313 7.92 7.78 26.92
N GLY A 314 8.89 7.11 27.55
CA GLY A 314 8.56 5.84 28.15
C GLY A 314 9.61 5.31 29.14
N PHE A 315 9.30 4.14 29.65
CA PHE A 315 10.16 3.35 30.50
C PHE A 315 10.34 1.96 29.87
N ARG A 316 11.53 1.41 30.02
CA ARG A 316 11.80 0.02 29.70
C ARG A 316 12.55 -0.65 30.84
N TYR A 317 12.22 -1.89 31.08
CA TYR A 317 12.85 -2.71 32.09
C TYR A 317 13.34 -4.01 31.45
N SER A 318 14.57 -4.38 31.75
CA SER A 318 15.17 -5.62 31.26
C SER A 318 15.87 -6.37 32.38
N SER A 319 15.53 -7.64 32.55
CA SER A 319 16.16 -8.58 33.47
C SER A 319 16.22 -9.97 32.85
N THR A 320 16.79 -10.96 33.54
CA THR A 320 16.95 -12.32 33.03
C THR A 320 15.64 -13.01 32.65
N GLY A 321 14.51 -12.64 33.25
CA GLY A 321 13.23 -13.31 32.98
C GLY A 321 12.09 -12.36 32.63
N LEU A 322 12.38 -11.06 32.48
CA LEU A 322 11.36 -10.05 32.16
C LEU A 322 11.96 -8.92 31.33
N ASN A 323 11.40 -8.71 30.13
CA ASN A 323 11.56 -7.49 29.37
C ASN A 323 10.21 -6.82 29.27
N ALA A 324 10.11 -5.56 29.64
CA ALA A 324 8.85 -4.81 29.60
C ALA A 324 9.09 -3.38 29.16
N SER A 325 8.13 -2.80 28.48
CA SER A 325 8.12 -1.38 28.11
C SER A 325 6.74 -0.77 28.25
N ILE A 326 6.73 0.51 28.54
CA ILE A 326 5.55 1.37 28.46
C ILE A 326 5.96 2.67 27.79
N THR A 327 5.26 3.03 26.71
CA THR A 327 5.58 4.20 25.88
C THR A 327 4.30 5.00 25.66
N TYR A 328 4.33 6.27 25.99
CA TYR A 328 3.37 7.24 25.46
C TYR A 328 3.94 7.82 24.16
N TYR A 329 3.13 7.89 23.12
CA TYR A 329 3.48 8.52 21.87
C TYR A 329 2.45 9.60 21.48
N ASN A 330 2.91 10.60 20.73
CA ASN A 330 2.07 11.57 20.05
C ASN A 330 2.67 11.88 18.69
N ILE A 331 1.89 11.66 17.64
CA ILE A 331 2.27 11.86 16.25
C ILE A 331 1.30 12.86 15.64
N GLU A 332 1.81 13.90 15.00
CA GLU A 332 1.05 14.81 14.17
C GLU A 332 1.54 14.67 12.72
N PHE A 333 0.65 14.23 11.85
CA PHE A 333 0.89 13.96 10.45
C PHE A 333 0.21 15.02 9.61
N ASN A 334 0.98 15.77 8.80
CA ASN A 334 0.53 16.93 8.06
C ASN A 334 0.63 16.74 6.56
N ASP A 335 -0.10 17.57 5.81
CA ASP A 335 -0.12 17.59 4.35
C ASP A 335 -0.39 16.20 3.72
N ARG A 336 -1.23 15.37 4.36
CA ARG A 336 -1.55 14.02 3.90
C ARG A 336 -2.03 14.03 2.45
N ILE A 337 -1.43 13.18 1.61
CA ILE A 337 -1.79 13.06 0.20
C ILE A 337 -2.82 11.94 0.03
N GLN A 338 -3.98 12.27 -0.53
CA GLN A 338 -5.04 11.31 -0.81
C GLN A 338 -5.55 11.48 -2.24
N PHE A 339 -5.92 10.36 -2.88
CA PHE A 339 -6.69 10.39 -4.12
C PHE A 339 -8.11 10.84 -3.80
N THR A 340 -8.57 11.86 -4.49
CA THR A 340 -9.94 12.37 -4.41
C THR A 340 -10.62 12.22 -5.76
N SER A 341 -11.85 11.72 -5.76
CA SER A 341 -12.67 11.55 -6.96
C SER A 341 -13.93 12.38 -6.85
N ASN A 342 -14.26 13.09 -7.92
CA ASN A 342 -15.51 13.85 -8.02
C ASN A 342 -16.68 13.00 -8.58
N GLU A 343 -16.41 11.73 -8.89
CA GLU A 343 -17.40 10.83 -9.46
C GLU A 343 -17.51 9.56 -8.62
N THR A 344 -18.73 9.11 -8.40
CA THR A 344 -18.98 7.75 -7.91
C THR A 344 -18.81 6.79 -9.06
N SER A 345 -17.66 6.09 -9.13
CA SER A 345 -17.50 5.00 -10.08
C SER A 345 -18.45 3.86 -9.70
N THR A 346 -19.42 3.61 -10.55
CA THR A 346 -20.35 2.49 -10.42
C THR A 346 -20.09 1.48 -11.53
N GLY A 347 -20.10 0.19 -11.20
CA GLY A 347 -19.97 -0.88 -12.17
C GLY A 347 -18.61 -1.57 -12.17
N ILE A 348 -18.36 -2.32 -13.25
CA ILE A 348 -17.19 -3.22 -13.38
C ILE A 348 -15.88 -2.44 -13.52
N ASP A 349 -15.95 -1.20 -13.94
CA ASP A 349 -14.79 -0.34 -14.23
C ASP A 349 -14.32 0.54 -13.08
N PHE A 350 -14.74 0.28 -11.87
CA PHE A 350 -14.32 1.08 -10.73
C PHE A 350 -12.78 1.20 -10.58
N LEU A 351 -12.02 0.31 -11.21
CA LEU A 351 -10.55 0.31 -11.19
C LEU A 351 -9.92 1.29 -12.19
N GLU A 352 -10.69 1.78 -13.17
CA GLU A 352 -10.13 2.56 -14.27
C GLU A 352 -10.53 4.03 -14.28
N ALA A 353 -11.73 4.34 -13.86
CA ALA A 353 -12.41 5.50 -14.41
C ALA A 353 -12.78 6.59 -13.40
N ALA A 354 -12.37 6.50 -12.15
CA ALA A 354 -12.64 7.63 -11.26
C ALA A 354 -11.86 8.85 -11.74
N ALA A 355 -12.57 9.79 -12.36
CA ALA A 355 -12.02 11.12 -12.60
C ALA A 355 -11.63 11.72 -11.25
N GLY A 356 -10.38 12.14 -11.11
CA GLY A 356 -9.85 12.65 -9.85
C GLY A 356 -8.33 12.76 -9.87
N GLY A 357 -7.80 13.34 -8.82
CA GLY A 357 -6.38 13.55 -8.65
C GLY A 357 -5.94 13.37 -7.21
N TYR A 358 -4.64 13.45 -6.99
CA TYR A 358 -4.06 13.48 -5.67
C TYR A 358 -4.01 14.91 -5.14
N ARG A 359 -4.39 15.10 -3.88
CA ARG A 359 -4.41 16.39 -3.20
C ARG A 359 -3.93 16.25 -1.76
N ASN A 360 -3.40 17.34 -1.19
CA ASN A 360 -3.20 17.41 0.24
C ASN A 360 -4.55 17.59 0.94
N VAL A 361 -4.87 16.71 1.87
CA VAL A 361 -6.19 16.64 2.52
C VAL A 361 -6.09 16.81 4.05
N GLY A 362 -5.34 17.81 4.48
CA GLY A 362 -5.14 18.10 5.90
C GLY A 362 -4.23 17.10 6.59
N GLY A 363 -4.46 16.87 7.87
CA GLY A 363 -3.61 16.02 8.67
C GLY A 363 -4.38 15.09 9.62
N ILE A 364 -3.60 14.32 10.36
CA ILE A 364 -4.07 13.37 11.37
C ILE A 364 -3.22 13.55 12.62
N LYS A 365 -3.85 13.56 13.76
CA LYS A 365 -3.16 13.45 15.05
C LYS A 365 -3.46 12.08 15.65
N SER A 366 -2.40 11.38 16.05
CA SER A 366 -2.51 10.09 16.74
C SER A 366 -1.71 10.12 18.03
N SER A 367 -2.33 9.75 19.13
CA SER A 367 -1.65 9.64 20.42
C SER A 367 -2.08 8.37 21.14
N GLY A 368 -1.22 7.86 22.01
CA GLY A 368 -1.58 6.62 22.67
C GLY A 368 -0.55 6.11 23.66
N LEU A 369 -0.87 4.96 24.20
CA LEU A 369 -0.04 4.23 25.16
C LEU A 369 0.21 2.82 24.61
N GLU A 370 1.49 2.47 24.48
CA GLU A 370 1.94 1.13 24.13
C GLU A 370 2.56 0.45 25.35
N ILE A 371 2.11 -0.73 25.67
CA ILE A 371 2.63 -1.55 26.77
C ILE A 371 3.00 -2.90 26.19
N SER A 372 4.21 -3.36 26.45
CA SER A 372 4.64 -4.72 26.07
C SER A 372 5.42 -5.40 27.18
N ALA A 373 5.29 -6.71 27.26
CA ALA A 373 6.11 -7.52 28.16
C ALA A 373 6.39 -8.89 27.54
N ASP A 374 7.63 -9.34 27.71
CA ASP A 374 8.10 -10.69 27.45
C ASP A 374 8.56 -11.29 28.78
N ILE A 375 7.92 -12.36 29.22
CA ILE A 375 8.04 -12.92 30.57
C ILE A 375 8.40 -14.41 30.48
N MET A 376 9.53 -14.80 30.99
CA MET A 376 9.85 -16.22 31.22
C MET A 376 9.12 -16.69 32.48
N LEU A 377 7.97 -17.36 32.31
CA LEU A 377 7.20 -17.92 33.44
C LEU A 377 7.94 -19.10 34.09
N THR A 378 8.58 -19.92 33.27
CA THR A 378 9.50 -20.99 33.66
C THR A 378 10.58 -21.14 32.60
N ASP A 379 11.58 -22.01 32.81
CA ASP A 379 12.60 -22.32 31.79
C ASP A 379 12.00 -22.89 30.48
N GLU A 380 10.78 -23.38 30.54
CA GLU A 380 10.08 -24.04 29.42
C GLU A 380 8.92 -23.21 28.85
N LEU A 381 8.47 -22.17 29.54
CA LEU A 381 7.24 -21.44 29.23
C LEU A 381 7.48 -19.93 29.24
N SER A 382 7.22 -19.27 28.12
CA SER A 382 7.25 -17.83 27.97
C SER A 382 5.89 -17.26 27.61
N LEU A 383 5.66 -16.03 28.07
CA LEU A 383 4.48 -15.24 27.81
C LEU A 383 4.89 -13.91 27.18
N PHE A 384 4.41 -13.65 25.99
CA PHE A 384 4.47 -12.32 25.39
C PHE A 384 3.08 -11.66 25.46
N THR A 385 3.05 -10.38 25.82
CA THR A 385 1.83 -9.56 25.75
C THR A 385 2.14 -8.17 25.25
N SER A 386 1.24 -7.62 24.44
CA SER A 386 1.29 -6.23 23.99
C SER A 386 -0.12 -5.64 23.99
N ILE A 387 -0.26 -4.41 24.45
CA ILE A 387 -1.51 -3.65 24.45
C ILE A 387 -1.19 -2.27 23.89
N THR A 388 -1.96 -1.84 22.90
CA THR A 388 -1.96 -0.48 22.36
C THR A 388 -3.31 0.16 22.65
N LEU A 389 -3.29 1.29 23.30
CA LEU A 389 -4.44 2.19 23.46
C LEU A 389 -4.13 3.43 22.62
N SER A 390 -4.96 3.73 21.63
CA SER A 390 -4.72 4.83 20.69
C SER A 390 -5.97 5.66 20.46
N GLU A 391 -5.75 6.93 20.18
CA GLU A 391 -6.75 7.87 19.69
C GLU A 391 -6.19 8.51 18.44
N SER A 392 -6.89 8.40 17.31
CA SER A 392 -6.46 8.94 16.02
C SER A 392 -7.59 9.75 15.40
N GLU A 393 -7.36 11.04 15.19
CA GLU A 393 -8.37 12.01 14.75
C GLU A 393 -7.88 12.81 13.54
N TYR A 394 -8.82 13.22 12.69
CA TYR A 394 -8.56 14.24 11.68
C TYR A 394 -8.45 15.62 12.33
N ILE A 395 -7.46 16.42 11.91
CA ILE A 395 -7.20 17.75 12.48
C ILE A 395 -7.81 18.91 11.69
N ALA A 396 -8.56 18.61 10.61
CA ALA A 396 -9.22 19.62 9.79
C ALA A 396 -10.43 19.01 9.07
N THR A 397 -11.42 19.88 8.72
CA THR A 397 -12.53 19.52 7.83
C THR A 397 -12.18 19.89 6.39
N ILE A 398 -12.08 18.88 5.52
CA ILE A 398 -11.59 19.00 4.14
C ILE A 398 -12.61 18.43 3.16
N GLY A 399 -12.90 19.21 2.12
CA GLY A 399 -13.71 18.78 0.97
C GLY A 399 -12.94 17.92 -0.03
N GLY A 400 -13.66 17.23 -0.91
CA GLY A 400 -13.10 16.41 -1.98
C GLY A 400 -12.28 17.21 -3.01
N THR A 401 -12.52 18.52 -3.12
CA THR A 401 -11.69 19.44 -3.92
C THR A 401 -10.37 19.82 -3.25
N GLY A 402 -10.16 19.44 -1.98
CA GLY A 402 -9.03 19.85 -1.15
C GLY A 402 -9.26 21.15 -0.38
N THR A 403 -10.44 21.74 -0.47
CA THR A 403 -10.78 22.97 0.24
C THR A 403 -10.94 22.69 1.74
N GLN A 404 -10.26 23.48 2.57
CA GLN A 404 -10.44 23.43 4.03
C GLN A 404 -11.59 24.35 4.46
N TYR A 405 -12.42 23.87 5.36
CA TYR A 405 -13.58 24.58 5.93
C TYR A 405 -13.38 24.81 7.42
N ASP A 406 -13.92 25.92 7.92
CA ASP A 406 -13.85 26.28 9.35
C ASP A 406 -14.75 25.38 10.23
N SER A 407 -15.77 24.75 9.63
CA SER A 407 -16.65 23.82 10.33
C SER A 407 -17.29 22.81 9.37
N LEU A 408 -17.82 21.70 9.92
CA LEU A 408 -18.62 20.74 9.17
C LEU A 408 -19.86 21.39 8.54
N ALA A 409 -20.50 22.32 9.22
CA ALA A 409 -21.69 23.02 8.73
C ALA A 409 -21.39 23.90 7.48
N ASP A 410 -20.22 24.54 7.44
CA ASP A 410 -19.79 25.32 6.27
C ASP A 410 -19.49 24.41 5.09
N ALA A 411 -18.88 23.27 5.34
CA ALA A 411 -18.59 22.26 4.34
C ALA A 411 -19.86 21.64 3.75
N GLU A 412 -20.84 21.28 4.59
CA GLU A 412 -22.14 20.77 4.16
C GLU A 412 -22.95 21.82 3.37
N ALA A 413 -22.85 23.09 3.76
CA ALA A 413 -23.46 24.20 3.01
C ALA A 413 -22.83 24.35 1.62
N ALA A 414 -21.50 24.18 1.50
CA ALA A 414 -20.80 24.19 0.23
C ALA A 414 -21.24 23.05 -0.69
N ILE A 415 -21.37 21.83 -0.16
CA ILE A 415 -21.87 20.66 -0.91
C ILE A 415 -23.32 20.85 -1.37
N ALA A 416 -24.14 21.54 -0.57
CA ALA A 416 -25.52 21.80 -0.91
C ALA A 416 -25.72 22.92 -1.97
N ASP A 417 -24.71 23.72 -2.25
CA ASP A 417 -24.73 24.75 -3.30
C ASP A 417 -24.38 24.16 -4.66
N GLU A 418 -25.36 24.03 -5.54
CA GLU A 418 -25.19 23.49 -6.90
C GLU A 418 -24.15 24.26 -7.77
N ASN A 419 -23.77 25.47 -7.37
CA ASN A 419 -22.73 26.24 -8.06
C ASN A 419 -21.33 26.05 -7.47
N ASN A 420 -21.21 25.32 -6.35
CA ASN A 420 -19.92 24.99 -5.73
C ASN A 420 -19.40 23.67 -6.34
N PRO A 421 -18.09 23.58 -6.66
CA PRO A 421 -17.50 22.33 -7.17
C PRO A 421 -17.40 21.22 -6.10
N GLU A 422 -17.68 21.52 -4.83
CA GLU A 422 -17.58 20.55 -3.74
C GLU A 422 -18.75 19.57 -3.76
N THR A 423 -18.45 18.27 -3.80
CA THR A 423 -19.47 17.21 -3.86
C THR A 423 -19.38 16.21 -2.71
N SER A 424 -18.29 16.24 -1.93
CA SER A 424 -18.01 15.26 -0.88
C SER A 424 -17.05 15.83 0.17
N LEU A 425 -16.92 15.13 1.29
CA LEU A 425 -15.88 15.37 2.29
C LEU A 425 -14.88 14.22 2.31
N VAL A 426 -13.63 14.52 2.67
CA VAL A 426 -12.55 13.52 2.81
C VAL A 426 -11.97 13.46 4.22
N ALA A 427 -12.24 14.49 5.04
CA ALA A 427 -11.89 14.53 6.45
C ALA A 427 -12.89 15.43 7.20
N ILE A 428 -13.16 15.13 8.47
CA ILE A 428 -13.97 15.94 9.39
C ILE A 428 -13.15 16.11 10.67
N GLU A 429 -12.88 17.35 11.06
CA GLU A 429 -12.13 17.67 12.27
C GLU A 429 -12.75 17.00 13.51
N GLY A 430 -11.91 16.30 14.30
CA GLY A 430 -12.30 15.59 15.52
C GLY A 430 -12.99 14.24 15.28
N SER A 431 -13.22 13.82 14.03
CA SER A 431 -13.70 12.44 13.79
C SER A 431 -12.54 11.44 13.79
N THR A 432 -12.82 10.25 14.29
CA THR A 432 -11.85 9.15 14.32
C THR A 432 -11.46 8.75 12.90
N VAL A 433 -10.17 8.54 12.69
CA VAL A 433 -9.63 8.13 11.39
C VAL A 433 -10.17 6.75 10.99
N ILE A 434 -10.64 6.64 9.75
CA ILE A 434 -11.19 5.39 9.20
C ILE A 434 -10.22 4.23 9.38
N GLY A 435 -10.73 3.11 9.89
CA GLY A 435 -10.00 1.85 10.02
C GLY A 435 -9.02 1.78 11.19
N THR A 436 -8.90 2.83 12.02
CA THR A 436 -8.06 2.81 13.23
C THR A 436 -8.86 2.30 14.43
N PRO A 437 -8.39 1.26 15.14
CA PRO A 437 -9.01 0.80 16.38
C PRO A 437 -8.48 1.59 17.59
N ASP A 438 -9.33 1.82 18.59
CA ASP A 438 -8.91 2.44 19.84
C ASP A 438 -8.07 1.52 20.73
N THR A 439 -8.32 0.21 20.62
CA THR A 439 -7.59 -0.80 21.39
C THR A 439 -7.14 -1.96 20.51
N MET A 440 -5.88 -2.32 20.65
CA MET A 440 -5.34 -3.59 20.15
C MET A 440 -4.61 -4.32 21.26
N ALA A 441 -4.71 -5.65 21.30
CA ALA A 441 -3.95 -6.48 22.23
C ALA A 441 -3.48 -7.77 21.58
N VAL A 442 -2.32 -8.24 21.99
CA VAL A 442 -1.76 -9.55 21.63
C VAL A 442 -1.35 -10.25 22.90
N LEU A 443 -1.69 -11.53 22.99
CA LEU A 443 -1.24 -12.45 24.02
C LEU A 443 -0.70 -13.71 23.34
N SER A 444 0.56 -14.06 23.59
CA SER A 444 1.19 -15.26 23.06
C SER A 444 1.80 -16.08 24.19
N LEU A 445 1.48 -17.35 24.23
CA LEU A 445 2.04 -18.30 25.19
C LEU A 445 2.80 -19.36 24.42
N ASP A 446 4.11 -19.48 24.67
CA ASP A 446 5.02 -20.38 23.99
C ASP A 446 5.65 -21.33 24.99
N TRP A 447 5.55 -22.62 24.69
CA TRP A 447 6.12 -23.69 25.48
C TRP A 447 7.12 -24.51 24.66
N SER A 448 8.26 -24.80 25.24
CA SER A 448 9.26 -25.70 24.65
C SER A 448 9.91 -26.56 25.71
N ARG A 449 9.99 -27.86 25.45
CA ARG A 449 10.67 -28.82 26.30
C ARG A 449 11.29 -29.92 25.49
N ASP A 450 12.57 -30.18 25.71
CA ASP A 450 13.34 -31.18 24.97
C ASP A 450 13.19 -30.95 23.44
N ASN A 451 12.58 -31.90 22.77
CA ASN A 451 12.34 -31.86 21.32
C ASN A 451 10.93 -31.40 20.93
N TYR A 452 10.11 -30.93 21.85
CA TYR A 452 8.72 -30.56 21.60
C TYR A 452 8.50 -29.08 21.84
N PHE A 453 7.61 -28.50 21.06
CA PHE A 453 7.18 -27.12 21.24
C PHE A 453 5.70 -26.95 20.89
N ALA A 454 5.06 -26.02 21.52
CA ALA A 454 3.68 -25.60 21.24
C ALA A 454 3.51 -24.13 21.60
N GLY A 455 2.60 -23.46 20.92
CA GLY A 455 2.24 -22.10 21.28
C GLY A 455 0.86 -21.72 20.78
N ILE A 456 0.26 -20.78 21.49
CA ILE A 456 -1.00 -20.16 21.13
C ILE A 456 -0.81 -18.64 21.16
N SER A 457 -1.25 -17.97 20.09
CA SER A 457 -1.27 -16.51 20.01
C SER A 457 -2.69 -16.04 19.79
N THR A 458 -3.11 -15.01 20.50
CA THR A 458 -4.43 -14.41 20.40
C THR A 458 -4.29 -12.93 20.18
N LYS A 459 -4.98 -12.39 19.17
CA LYS A 459 -5.03 -10.97 18.83
C LYS A 459 -6.46 -10.47 19.00
N TYR A 460 -6.62 -9.38 19.75
CA TYR A 460 -7.83 -8.58 19.83
C TYR A 460 -7.63 -7.29 19.02
N VAL A 461 -8.65 -6.88 18.29
CA VAL A 461 -8.74 -5.59 17.61
C VAL A 461 -10.13 -5.04 17.85
N ASP A 462 -10.20 -3.82 18.36
CA ASP A 462 -11.44 -3.09 18.62
C ASP A 462 -12.21 -2.78 17.33
N SER A 463 -13.47 -2.36 17.48
CA SER A 463 -14.32 -1.87 16.40
C SER A 463 -13.65 -0.72 15.64
N ARG A 464 -13.97 -0.57 14.34
CA ARG A 464 -13.34 0.43 13.48
C ARG A 464 -14.38 1.07 12.57
N PHE A 465 -14.30 2.39 12.42
CA PHE A 465 -15.18 3.12 11.51
C PHE A 465 -14.86 2.88 10.04
N LEU A 466 -15.92 2.87 9.21
CA LEU A 466 -15.87 2.70 7.76
C LEU A 466 -15.97 4.03 7.00
N ASP A 467 -16.44 5.07 7.65
CA ASP A 467 -16.69 6.38 7.05
C ASP A 467 -16.21 7.53 7.97
N ILE A 468 -15.97 8.68 7.35
CA ILE A 468 -15.47 9.88 8.03
C ILE A 468 -16.47 10.54 8.99
N TYR A 469 -17.74 10.21 8.89
CA TYR A 469 -18.80 10.69 9.81
C TYR A 469 -18.87 9.85 11.08
N ASN A 470 -18.09 8.75 11.17
CA ASN A 470 -18.14 7.76 12.23
C ASN A 470 -19.55 7.16 12.45
N ALA A 471 -20.33 7.08 11.38
CA ALA A 471 -21.72 6.60 11.41
C ALA A 471 -21.84 5.08 11.22
N SER A 472 -20.88 4.47 10.52
CA SER A 472 -20.83 3.02 10.24
C SER A 472 -19.52 2.44 10.75
N GLN A 473 -19.58 1.27 11.37
CA GLN A 473 -18.41 0.57 11.88
C GLN A 473 -18.48 -0.94 11.63
N VAL A 474 -17.33 -1.59 11.67
CA VAL A 474 -17.22 -3.05 11.79
C VAL A 474 -16.98 -3.42 13.25
N ASP A 475 -17.48 -4.57 13.64
CA ASP A 475 -17.34 -5.09 15.00
C ASP A 475 -15.88 -5.39 15.35
N ASP A 476 -15.59 -5.41 16.64
CA ASP A 476 -14.35 -5.94 17.20
C ASP A 476 -14.20 -7.44 16.94
N TYR A 477 -12.99 -7.96 17.01
CA TYR A 477 -12.75 -9.38 16.84
C TYR A 477 -11.59 -9.91 17.68
N ILE A 478 -11.61 -11.23 17.90
CA ILE A 478 -10.52 -12.00 18.51
C ILE A 478 -10.15 -13.15 17.60
N VAL A 479 -8.92 -13.14 17.07
CA VAL A 479 -8.37 -14.24 16.29
C VAL A 479 -7.26 -14.94 17.07
N SER A 480 -7.32 -16.28 17.11
CA SER A 480 -6.32 -17.10 17.79
C SER A 480 -5.70 -18.10 16.83
N ASP A 481 -4.37 -18.22 16.92
CA ASP A 481 -3.57 -19.17 16.16
C ASP A 481 -2.88 -20.15 17.10
N LEU A 482 -2.83 -21.42 16.71
CA LEU A 482 -2.20 -22.49 17.47
C LEU A 482 -1.11 -23.16 16.63
N TYR A 483 0.01 -23.48 17.23
CA TYR A 483 0.96 -24.41 16.64
C TYR A 483 1.43 -25.46 17.66
N ILE A 484 1.78 -26.64 17.14
CA ILE A 484 2.41 -27.72 17.91
C ILE A 484 3.39 -28.46 17.01
N GLY A 485 4.54 -28.80 17.53
CA GLY A 485 5.54 -29.51 16.75
C GLY A 485 6.62 -30.19 17.57
N GLY A 486 7.58 -30.73 16.85
CA GLY A 486 8.75 -31.34 17.47
C GLY A 486 9.86 -31.62 16.48
N PHE A 487 11.04 -31.92 17.04
CA PHE A 487 12.25 -32.24 16.31
C PHE A 487 12.60 -33.71 16.48
N ILE A 488 12.99 -34.36 15.39
CA ILE A 488 13.58 -35.70 15.40
C ILE A 488 15.03 -35.56 14.92
N GLN A 489 15.98 -35.79 15.81
CA GLN A 489 17.40 -35.66 15.50
C GLN A 489 18.03 -36.97 15.10
N ASN A 490 19.12 -36.94 14.33
CA ASN A 490 19.94 -38.09 13.94
C ASN A 490 19.15 -39.19 13.20
N ILE A 491 18.35 -38.81 12.22
CA ILE A 491 17.50 -39.73 11.44
C ILE A 491 18.35 -40.70 10.60
N GLY A 492 19.61 -40.37 10.32
CA GLY A 492 20.54 -41.16 9.51
C GLY A 492 20.56 -40.74 8.04
N GLN A 493 21.48 -41.35 7.26
CA GLN A 493 21.66 -41.06 5.81
C GLN A 493 21.97 -39.60 5.49
N GLY A 494 22.63 -38.85 6.38
CA GLY A 494 22.99 -37.45 6.15
C GLY A 494 21.86 -36.46 6.44
N VAL A 495 20.77 -36.89 7.08
CA VAL A 495 19.72 -36.01 7.61
C VAL A 495 20.00 -35.78 9.09
N ASP A 496 20.31 -34.54 9.45
CA ASP A 496 20.65 -34.15 10.81
C ASP A 496 19.38 -33.97 11.67
N GLU A 497 18.35 -33.37 11.11
CA GLU A 497 17.13 -33.04 11.83
C GLU A 497 15.89 -33.05 10.92
N LEU A 498 14.75 -33.50 11.47
CA LEU A 498 13.42 -33.31 10.90
C LEU A 498 12.57 -32.55 11.91
N GLU A 499 12.16 -31.34 11.56
CA GLU A 499 11.10 -30.61 12.26
C GLU A 499 9.74 -30.98 11.63
N VAL A 500 8.76 -31.29 12.48
CA VAL A 500 7.36 -31.44 12.07
C VAL A 500 6.53 -30.47 12.87
N ARG A 501 5.75 -29.60 12.18
CA ARG A 501 4.91 -28.56 12.78
C ARG A 501 3.52 -28.57 12.18
N LEU A 502 2.52 -28.72 13.03
CA LEU A 502 1.11 -28.47 12.74
C LEU A 502 0.79 -27.02 13.14
N THR A 503 0.21 -26.26 12.24
CA THR A 503 -0.27 -24.90 12.48
C THR A 503 -1.76 -24.81 12.18
N VAL A 504 -2.53 -24.20 13.06
CA VAL A 504 -3.95 -23.89 12.87
C VAL A 504 -4.11 -22.39 12.99
N ASN A 505 -4.31 -21.71 11.88
CA ASN A 505 -4.65 -20.29 11.86
C ASN A 505 -6.14 -20.11 12.02
N ASN A 506 -6.55 -19.05 12.71
CA ASN A 506 -7.92 -18.77 13.07
C ASN A 506 -8.60 -19.99 13.70
N LEU A 507 -8.08 -20.43 14.86
CA LEU A 507 -8.45 -21.67 15.55
C LEU A 507 -9.96 -21.79 15.78
N PHE A 508 -10.63 -20.68 16.07
CA PHE A 508 -12.06 -20.66 16.39
C PHE A 508 -12.96 -20.36 15.19
N ASP A 509 -12.38 -20.17 13.98
CA ASP A 509 -13.09 -19.87 12.74
C ASP A 509 -13.89 -18.57 12.81
N GLU A 510 -13.27 -17.53 13.36
CA GLU A 510 -13.85 -16.21 13.52
C GLU A 510 -14.03 -15.53 12.16
N ASP A 511 -15.22 -15.01 11.92
CA ASP A 511 -15.51 -14.15 10.76
C ASP A 511 -15.24 -12.70 11.12
N TYR A 512 -14.29 -12.04 10.46
CA TYR A 512 -13.86 -10.69 10.82
C TYR A 512 -13.49 -9.84 9.61
N ALA A 513 -13.57 -8.52 9.80
CA ALA A 513 -13.03 -7.57 8.83
C ALA A 513 -11.51 -7.40 9.05
N SER A 514 -10.69 -7.84 8.09
CA SER A 514 -9.23 -7.78 8.22
C SER A 514 -8.67 -6.40 7.91
N THR A 515 -9.05 -5.83 6.77
CA THR A 515 -8.58 -4.54 6.27
C THR A 515 -9.76 -3.64 5.96
N ILE A 516 -9.65 -2.38 6.32
CA ILE A 516 -10.68 -1.35 6.09
C ILE A 516 -10.21 -0.42 4.97
N ALA A 517 -11.14 -0.06 4.10
CA ALA A 517 -11.02 1.04 3.15
C ALA A 517 -12.31 1.88 3.24
N PRO A 518 -12.32 3.15 2.78
CA PRO A 518 -13.51 3.97 2.80
C PRO A 518 -14.72 3.26 2.16
N GLY A 519 -15.76 3.02 2.97
CA GLY A 519 -16.99 2.35 2.54
C GLY A 519 -16.90 0.85 2.25
N ALA A 520 -15.77 0.19 2.53
CA ALA A 520 -15.55 -1.23 2.25
C ALA A 520 -14.61 -1.89 3.25
N PHE A 521 -14.63 -3.21 3.30
CA PHE A 521 -13.66 -4.01 4.06
C PHE A 521 -13.38 -5.35 3.39
N TRP A 522 -12.24 -5.95 3.71
CA TRP A 522 -11.89 -7.31 3.31
C TRP A 522 -12.18 -8.29 4.43
N ILE A 523 -12.80 -9.41 4.08
CA ILE A 523 -13.05 -10.50 5.03
C ILE A 523 -11.71 -11.16 5.38
N GLY A 524 -11.51 -11.46 6.66
CA GLY A 524 -10.36 -12.18 7.16
C GLY A 524 -10.30 -13.63 6.66
N ALA A 525 -9.10 -14.22 6.74
CA ALA A 525 -8.94 -15.60 6.34
C ALA A 525 -9.71 -16.56 7.29
N PRO A 526 -10.45 -17.53 6.75
CA PRO A 526 -11.10 -18.55 7.55
C PRO A 526 -10.07 -19.48 8.21
N ARG A 527 -10.52 -20.36 9.09
CA ARG A 527 -9.65 -21.36 9.70
C ARG A 527 -8.89 -22.16 8.65
N ALA A 528 -7.57 -22.18 8.81
CA ALA A 528 -6.67 -22.92 7.94
C ALA A 528 -5.76 -23.83 8.75
N VAL A 529 -5.56 -25.05 8.27
CA VAL A 529 -4.70 -26.05 8.91
C VAL A 529 -3.55 -26.39 7.95
N ALA A 530 -2.32 -26.28 8.42
CA ALA A 530 -1.12 -26.61 7.66
C ALA A 530 -0.23 -27.57 8.45
N LEU A 531 0.28 -28.59 7.77
CA LEU A 531 1.33 -29.47 8.28
C LEU A 531 2.62 -29.19 7.51
N ASN A 532 3.65 -28.77 8.22
CA ASN A 532 4.96 -28.48 7.65
C ASN A 532 5.98 -29.53 8.14
N ALA A 533 6.86 -29.93 7.23
CA ALA A 533 8.01 -30.77 7.52
C ALA A 533 9.27 -30.12 6.94
N ARG A 534 10.29 -29.91 7.77
CA ARG A 534 11.57 -29.34 7.37
C ARG A 534 12.69 -30.33 7.65
N LEU A 535 13.48 -30.63 6.64
CA LEU A 535 14.67 -31.48 6.74
C LEU A 535 15.92 -30.60 6.69
N SER A 536 16.83 -30.82 7.63
CA SER A 536 18.17 -30.25 7.66
C SER A 536 19.22 -31.34 7.43
N PHE A 537 20.23 -31.05 6.58
CA PHE A 537 21.25 -32.00 6.12
C PHE A 537 22.64 -31.51 6.50
#